data_93a1c044760c088a9100ca85555620b5
#
_entry.id   93a1c044760c088a9100ca85555620b5
#
_cell.length_a   1.000
_cell.length_b   1.000
_cell.length_c   1.000
_cell.angle_alpha   90.00
_cell.angle_beta   90.00
_cell.angle_gamma   90.00
#
_symmetry.space_group_name_H-M   'P 1'
#
loop_
_entity.id
_entity.type
_entity.pdbx_description
1 polymer ?
#
loop_
_entity_poly.entity_id
_entity_poly.type
_entity_poly.pdbx_seq_one_letter_code
_entity_poly.pdbx_strand_id
1 'polypeptide(L)'
;EALGAKAKRNIAIKEEQEKIKKELHNRIQNAILSRNSRKNTYLGNVSNAVVKKVKSLFGIDITNRTHLLADNDIRHMIKQHGNPEIETARGQIAITSKDIEKIPDILNNYDNIVKGTENKEGNTIRYIKKYSDNVSYVVEVIPTANDTTLYVKTMWKKAINNKKEAVALTNSNNTPSSTSKTRGNLASSNSIAQNNTNVKDNSVRAEKISTTNKYDNQGRTLTKQQQEYFKTSKVRDEKDNLLTLYHGSSNQFT
;
A
#
# COMPACT_ATOMS: atom_id res chain seq x y z
N GLU A 1 -35.47 -29.57 -9.35
CA GLU A 1 -34.34 -29.37 -10.32
C GLU A 1 -33.64 -28.02 -10.14
N ALA A 2 -34.38 -26.90 -9.95
CA ALA A 2 -33.78 -25.55 -9.81
C ALA A 2 -32.87 -25.38 -8.56
N LEU A 3 -33.22 -26.01 -7.42
CA LEU A 3 -32.40 -26.00 -6.20
C LEU A 3 -31.08 -26.75 -6.39
N GLY A 4 -31.08 -27.85 -7.13
CA GLY A 4 -29.87 -28.60 -7.45
C GLY A 4 -28.89 -27.82 -8.37
N ALA A 5 -29.41 -27.09 -9.35
CA ALA A 5 -28.61 -26.25 -10.26
C ALA A 5 -27.96 -25.07 -9.50
N LYS A 6 -28.68 -24.43 -8.58
CA LYS A 6 -28.14 -23.34 -7.73
C LYS A 6 -27.04 -23.85 -6.80
N ALA A 7 -27.23 -25.02 -6.19
CA ALA A 7 -26.23 -25.64 -5.32
C ALA A 7 -24.94 -25.96 -6.10
N LYS A 8 -25.04 -26.58 -7.27
CA LYS A 8 -23.90 -26.90 -8.15
C LYS A 8 -23.14 -25.64 -8.55
N ARG A 9 -23.86 -24.55 -8.90
CA ARG A 9 -23.24 -23.26 -9.24
C ARG A 9 -22.48 -22.66 -8.06
N ASN A 10 -23.04 -22.72 -6.86
CA ASN A 10 -22.38 -22.20 -5.66
C ASN A 10 -21.12 -23.00 -5.31
N ILE A 11 -21.13 -24.32 -5.52
CA ILE A 11 -19.96 -25.17 -5.33
C ILE A 11 -18.85 -24.77 -6.34
N ALA A 12 -19.18 -24.67 -7.62
CA ALA A 12 -18.23 -24.27 -8.66
C ALA A 12 -17.60 -22.89 -8.39
N ILE A 13 -18.40 -21.91 -7.92
CA ILE A 13 -17.88 -20.58 -7.53
C ILE A 13 -16.90 -20.71 -6.37
N LYS A 14 -17.20 -21.51 -5.35
CA LYS A 14 -16.29 -21.74 -4.22
C LYS A 14 -14.98 -22.38 -4.64
N GLU A 15 -15.05 -23.41 -5.48
CA GLU A 15 -13.87 -24.10 -5.99
C GLU A 15 -12.97 -23.15 -6.80
N GLU A 16 -13.56 -22.31 -7.67
CA GLU A 16 -12.82 -21.28 -8.40
C GLU A 16 -12.16 -20.28 -7.46
N GLN A 17 -12.86 -19.79 -6.43
CA GLN A 17 -12.30 -18.88 -5.44
C GLN A 17 -11.13 -19.49 -4.67
N GLU A 18 -11.22 -20.73 -4.25
CA GLU A 18 -10.12 -21.43 -3.56
C GLU A 18 -8.91 -21.64 -4.50
N LYS A 19 -9.15 -21.95 -5.78
CA LYS A 19 -8.09 -22.05 -6.79
C LYS A 19 -7.37 -20.71 -6.97
N ILE A 20 -8.11 -19.62 -7.11
CA ILE A 20 -7.57 -18.27 -7.24
C ILE A 20 -6.72 -17.92 -6.01
N LYS A 21 -7.20 -18.17 -4.79
CA LYS A 21 -6.45 -17.90 -3.56
C LYS A 21 -5.13 -18.67 -3.49
N LYS A 22 -5.17 -19.96 -3.82
CA LYS A 22 -3.96 -20.81 -3.83
C LYS A 22 -2.94 -20.34 -4.86
N GLU A 23 -3.39 -20.00 -6.05
CA GLU A 23 -2.53 -19.48 -7.11
C GLU A 23 -1.93 -18.13 -6.71
N LEU A 24 -2.75 -17.22 -6.19
CA LEU A 24 -2.30 -15.91 -5.73
C LEU A 24 -1.29 -16.02 -4.58
N HIS A 25 -1.51 -16.90 -3.60
CA HIS A 25 -0.56 -17.14 -2.52
C HIS A 25 0.83 -17.52 -3.08
N ASN A 26 0.88 -18.53 -3.94
CA ASN A 26 2.12 -18.98 -4.57
C ASN A 26 2.75 -17.86 -5.42
N ARG A 27 1.92 -17.08 -6.08
CA ARG A 27 2.38 -15.99 -6.93
C ARG A 27 3.01 -14.85 -6.15
N ILE A 28 2.43 -14.46 -5.03
CA ILE A 28 2.97 -13.44 -4.12
C ILE A 28 4.37 -13.85 -3.65
N GLN A 29 4.54 -15.09 -3.19
CA GLN A 29 5.85 -15.59 -2.76
C GLN A 29 6.89 -15.51 -3.89
N ASN A 30 6.52 -15.99 -5.09
CA ASN A 30 7.40 -15.95 -6.25
C ASN A 30 7.73 -14.52 -6.70
N ALA A 31 6.76 -13.61 -6.68
CA ALA A 31 6.97 -12.21 -7.07
C ALA A 31 7.94 -11.48 -6.12
N ILE A 32 7.88 -11.79 -4.82
CA ILE A 32 8.78 -11.22 -3.82
C ILE A 32 10.20 -11.76 -3.99
N LEU A 33 10.35 -13.07 -4.22
CA LEU A 33 11.64 -13.73 -4.36
C LEU A 33 12.32 -13.44 -5.70
N SER A 34 11.55 -13.28 -6.78
CA SER A 34 12.08 -13.11 -8.13
C SER A 34 11.81 -11.70 -8.67
N ARG A 35 12.83 -10.84 -8.62
CA ARG A 35 12.73 -9.44 -9.10
C ARG A 35 12.41 -9.31 -10.59
N ASN A 36 12.75 -10.30 -11.40
CA ASN A 36 12.60 -10.28 -12.86
C ASN A 36 11.28 -10.91 -13.32
N SER A 37 10.49 -11.49 -12.43
CA SER A 37 9.19 -12.05 -12.80
C SER A 37 8.20 -10.94 -13.20
N ARG A 38 7.48 -11.16 -14.31
CA ARG A 38 6.52 -10.19 -14.88
C ARG A 38 5.22 -10.90 -15.31
N LYS A 39 4.80 -11.90 -14.54
CA LYS A 39 3.56 -12.62 -14.83
C LYS A 39 2.36 -11.87 -14.26
N ASN A 40 1.22 -12.11 -14.87
CA ASN A 40 -0.08 -11.66 -14.38
C ASN A 40 -0.81 -12.84 -13.73
N THR A 41 -1.48 -12.58 -12.62
CA THR A 41 -2.33 -13.54 -11.92
C THR A 41 -3.78 -13.16 -12.12
N TYR A 42 -4.60 -14.11 -12.54
CA TYR A 42 -6.05 -13.97 -12.64
C TYR A 42 -6.67 -13.95 -11.24
N LEU A 43 -7.53 -12.95 -10.99
CA LEU A 43 -8.20 -12.75 -9.70
C LEU A 43 -9.72 -12.98 -9.75
N GLY A 44 -10.25 -13.37 -10.90
CA GLY A 44 -11.68 -13.60 -11.11
C GLY A 44 -12.28 -12.74 -12.21
N ASN A 45 -13.53 -13.02 -12.54
CA ASN A 45 -14.32 -12.23 -13.48
C ASN A 45 -14.91 -11.01 -12.81
N VAL A 46 -15.05 -9.93 -13.56
CA VAL A 46 -15.72 -8.71 -13.08
C VAL A 46 -17.19 -9.00 -12.83
N SER A 47 -17.66 -8.73 -11.61
CA SER A 47 -19.05 -9.00 -11.23
C SER A 47 -20.01 -7.99 -11.87
N ASN A 48 -21.27 -8.40 -12.10
CA ASN A 48 -22.31 -7.52 -12.63
C ASN A 48 -22.53 -6.26 -11.77
N ALA A 49 -22.27 -6.34 -10.46
CA ALA A 49 -22.37 -5.19 -9.56
C ALA A 49 -21.29 -4.15 -9.88
N VAL A 50 -20.06 -4.59 -10.13
CA VAL A 50 -18.94 -3.72 -10.55
C VAL A 50 -19.22 -3.13 -11.93
N VAL A 51 -19.70 -3.93 -12.90
CA VAL A 51 -20.08 -3.44 -14.24
C VAL A 51 -21.08 -2.29 -14.14
N LYS A 52 -22.17 -2.48 -13.39
CA LYS A 52 -23.20 -1.44 -13.18
C LYS A 52 -22.60 -0.17 -12.53
N LYS A 53 -21.75 -0.35 -11.53
CA LYS A 53 -21.13 0.78 -10.81
C LYS A 53 -20.19 1.56 -11.72
N VAL A 54 -19.33 0.89 -12.49
CA VAL A 54 -18.40 1.52 -13.43
C VAL A 54 -19.17 2.25 -14.55
N LYS A 55 -20.20 1.62 -15.09
CA LYS A 55 -21.08 2.28 -16.08
C LYS A 55 -21.72 3.56 -15.53
N SER A 56 -22.16 3.54 -14.28
CA SER A 56 -22.70 4.73 -13.59
C SER A 56 -21.64 5.81 -13.36
N LEU A 57 -20.39 5.44 -13.06
CA LEU A 57 -19.33 6.40 -12.74
C LEU A 57 -18.69 7.02 -13.99
N PHE A 58 -18.54 6.27 -15.08
CA PHE A 58 -17.72 6.64 -16.22
C PHE A 58 -18.45 6.52 -17.57
N GLY A 59 -19.64 5.90 -17.62
CA GLY A 59 -20.32 5.57 -18.89
C GLY A 59 -19.68 4.40 -19.65
N ILE A 60 -18.68 3.72 -19.07
CA ILE A 60 -17.91 2.64 -19.72
C ILE A 60 -18.55 1.30 -19.42
N ASP A 61 -18.65 0.45 -20.45
CA ASP A 61 -19.05 -0.94 -20.30
C ASP A 61 -17.81 -1.82 -20.12
N ILE A 62 -17.76 -2.57 -19.01
CA ILE A 62 -16.71 -3.52 -18.66
C ILE A 62 -17.25 -4.95 -18.54
N THR A 63 -18.36 -5.26 -19.19
CA THR A 63 -18.94 -6.60 -19.20
C THR A 63 -17.95 -7.62 -19.74
N ASN A 64 -17.92 -8.81 -19.16
CA ASN A 64 -17.02 -9.92 -19.50
C ASN A 64 -15.51 -9.63 -19.32
N ARG A 65 -15.15 -8.56 -18.61
CA ARG A 65 -13.75 -8.33 -18.25
C ARG A 65 -13.34 -9.14 -17.02
N THR A 66 -12.02 -9.29 -16.86
CA THR A 66 -11.39 -10.01 -15.74
C THR A 66 -10.52 -9.10 -14.91
N HIS A 67 -10.28 -9.46 -13.65
CA HIS A 67 -9.33 -8.80 -12.76
C HIS A 67 -7.97 -9.49 -12.86
N LEU A 68 -6.90 -8.72 -13.04
CA LEU A 68 -5.52 -9.20 -13.05
C LEU A 68 -4.66 -8.44 -12.04
N LEU A 69 -3.66 -9.14 -11.49
CA LEU A 69 -2.62 -8.58 -10.64
C LEU A 69 -1.24 -8.98 -11.19
N ALA A 70 -0.42 -7.99 -11.54
CA ALA A 70 0.92 -8.21 -12.04
C ALA A 70 1.94 -8.37 -10.89
N ASP A 71 2.99 -9.17 -11.13
CA ASP A 71 4.10 -9.34 -10.17
C ASP A 71 4.78 -8.01 -9.81
N ASN A 72 4.88 -7.08 -10.76
CA ASN A 72 5.43 -5.75 -10.50
C ASN A 72 4.57 -4.96 -9.51
N ASP A 73 3.24 -5.09 -9.62
CA ASP A 73 2.30 -4.39 -8.73
C ASP A 73 2.30 -5.03 -7.33
N ILE A 74 2.49 -6.36 -7.21
CA ILE A 74 2.74 -7.04 -5.92
C ILE A 74 3.98 -6.47 -5.24
N ARG A 75 5.11 -6.41 -5.96
CA ARG A 75 6.36 -5.84 -5.42
C ARG A 75 6.22 -4.36 -5.07
N HIS A 76 5.51 -3.60 -5.91
CA HIS A 76 5.20 -2.20 -5.66
C HIS A 76 4.45 -2.02 -4.35
N MET A 77 3.38 -2.79 -4.14
CA MET A 77 2.58 -2.73 -2.92
C MET A 77 3.42 -3.00 -1.67
N ILE A 78 4.21 -4.09 -1.65
CA ILE A 78 5.07 -4.42 -0.51
C ILE A 78 6.13 -3.34 -0.28
N LYS A 79 6.76 -2.83 -1.35
CA LYS A 79 7.78 -1.77 -1.24
C LYS A 79 7.21 -0.46 -0.72
N GLN A 80 6.03 -0.03 -1.21
CA GLN A 80 5.45 1.28 -0.90
C GLN A 80 4.65 1.29 0.39
N HIS A 81 3.99 0.18 0.72
CA HIS A 81 3.01 0.11 1.80
C HIS A 81 3.32 -0.99 2.84
N GLY A 82 4.45 -1.69 2.71
CA GLY A 82 4.83 -2.77 3.62
C GLY A 82 5.71 -2.35 4.80
N ASN A 83 6.19 -1.09 4.86
CA ASN A 83 7.03 -0.61 5.95
C ASN A 83 6.16 0.03 7.05
N PRO A 84 6.14 -0.53 8.28
CA PRO A 84 5.29 -0.01 9.36
C PRO A 84 5.61 1.42 9.78
N GLU A 85 6.88 1.82 9.81
CA GLU A 85 7.30 3.16 10.22
C GLU A 85 6.81 4.22 9.22
N ILE A 86 7.00 3.94 7.91
CA ILE A 86 6.57 4.83 6.84
C ILE A 86 5.04 4.96 6.81
N GLU A 87 4.34 3.84 6.91
CA GLU A 87 2.87 3.85 6.84
C GLU A 87 2.24 4.49 8.09
N THR A 88 2.81 4.27 9.27
CA THR A 88 2.38 4.96 10.50
C THR A 88 2.54 6.48 10.37
N ALA A 89 3.66 6.96 9.81
CA ALA A 89 3.87 8.38 9.55
C ALA A 89 2.85 8.98 8.56
N ARG A 90 2.26 8.15 7.68
CA ARG A 90 1.18 8.52 6.73
C ARG A 90 -0.23 8.38 7.33
N GLY A 91 -0.36 7.95 8.59
CA GLY A 91 -1.65 7.60 9.19
C GLY A 91 -2.26 6.33 8.58
N GLN A 92 -1.42 5.42 8.11
CA GLN A 92 -1.80 4.15 7.47
C GLN A 92 -1.24 2.97 8.26
N ILE A 93 -1.72 1.78 7.94
CA ILE A 93 -1.24 0.51 8.49
C ILE A 93 -0.44 -0.20 7.40
N ALA A 94 0.75 -0.69 7.73
CA ALA A 94 1.53 -1.48 6.79
C ALA A 94 0.76 -2.71 6.33
N ILE A 95 0.84 -2.98 5.01
CA ILE A 95 0.27 -4.20 4.43
C ILE A 95 1.26 -5.35 4.48
N THR A 96 0.74 -6.55 4.46
CA THR A 96 1.49 -7.80 4.39
C THR A 96 1.08 -8.60 3.15
N SER A 97 1.79 -9.69 2.87
CA SER A 97 1.38 -10.65 1.84
C SER A 97 -0.05 -11.17 2.05
N LYS A 98 -0.45 -11.39 3.33
CA LYS A 98 -1.81 -11.82 3.69
C LYS A 98 -2.88 -10.78 3.34
N ASP A 99 -2.54 -9.49 3.32
CA ASP A 99 -3.48 -8.46 2.90
C ASP A 99 -3.66 -8.48 1.39
N ILE A 100 -2.58 -8.71 0.62
CA ILE A 100 -2.65 -8.87 -0.84
C ILE A 100 -3.49 -10.11 -1.21
N GLU A 101 -3.40 -11.20 -0.45
CA GLU A 101 -4.25 -12.41 -0.63
C GLU A 101 -5.75 -12.13 -0.48
N LYS A 102 -6.14 -11.06 0.24
CA LYS A 102 -7.54 -10.65 0.38
C LYS A 102 -8.09 -9.86 -0.81
N ILE A 103 -7.24 -9.44 -1.76
CA ILE A 103 -7.70 -8.63 -2.89
C ILE A 103 -8.87 -9.25 -3.65
N PRO A 104 -8.87 -10.55 -4.04
CA PRO A 104 -10.01 -11.15 -4.72
C PRO A 104 -11.32 -11.06 -3.93
N ASP A 105 -11.24 -11.20 -2.59
CA ASP A 105 -12.41 -11.04 -1.72
C ASP A 105 -12.88 -9.58 -1.69
N ILE A 106 -11.96 -8.61 -1.61
CA ILE A 106 -12.30 -7.18 -1.63
C ILE A 106 -12.97 -6.80 -2.95
N LEU A 107 -12.48 -7.29 -4.10
CA LEU A 107 -13.06 -7.01 -5.42
C LEU A 107 -14.49 -7.56 -5.57
N ASN A 108 -14.83 -8.64 -4.88
CA ASN A 108 -16.15 -9.27 -4.92
C ASN A 108 -17.10 -8.77 -3.81
N ASN A 109 -16.56 -8.41 -2.63
CA ASN A 109 -17.31 -8.12 -1.41
C ASN A 109 -16.99 -6.72 -0.85
N TYR A 110 -16.78 -5.74 -1.73
CA TYR A 110 -16.54 -4.35 -1.34
C TYR A 110 -17.77 -3.71 -0.67
N ASP A 111 -17.54 -2.70 0.17
CA ASP A 111 -18.62 -1.89 0.74
C ASP A 111 -18.94 -0.67 -0.14
N ASN A 112 -17.94 -0.14 -0.88
CA ASN A 112 -18.15 0.94 -1.83
C ASN A 112 -17.10 0.91 -2.96
N ILE A 113 -17.46 1.51 -4.11
CA ILE A 113 -16.55 1.83 -5.21
C ILE A 113 -16.70 3.31 -5.53
N VAL A 114 -15.58 4.01 -5.66
CA VAL A 114 -15.50 5.41 -6.03
C VAL A 114 -14.54 5.62 -7.19
N LYS A 115 -14.63 6.75 -7.88
CA LYS A 115 -13.61 7.17 -8.85
C LYS A 115 -12.25 7.29 -8.15
N GLY A 116 -11.22 6.76 -8.76
CA GLY A 116 -9.83 6.99 -8.35
C GLY A 116 -9.24 8.20 -9.08
N THR A 117 -7.94 8.43 -8.87
CA THR A 117 -7.20 9.45 -9.60
C THR A 117 -6.92 8.95 -11.01
N GLU A 118 -7.27 9.72 -12.03
CA GLU A 118 -6.94 9.39 -13.41
C GLU A 118 -5.44 9.26 -13.60
N ASN A 119 -5.05 8.31 -14.43
CA ASN A 119 -3.66 8.13 -14.82
C ASN A 119 -3.55 7.94 -16.35
N LYS A 120 -2.31 7.85 -16.84
CA LYS A 120 -2.03 7.72 -18.28
C LYS A 120 -2.53 6.40 -18.88
N GLU A 121 -2.74 5.37 -18.06
CA GLU A 121 -3.18 4.05 -18.49
C GLU A 121 -4.70 3.97 -18.68
N GLY A 122 -5.46 4.86 -18.03
CA GLY A 122 -6.91 4.90 -18.12
C GLY A 122 -7.60 5.43 -16.86
N ASN A 123 -8.90 5.23 -16.81
CA ASN A 123 -9.70 5.55 -15.64
C ASN A 123 -9.36 4.62 -14.48
N THR A 124 -9.40 5.13 -13.27
CA THR A 124 -9.18 4.30 -12.08
C THR A 124 -10.42 4.22 -11.20
N ILE A 125 -10.62 3.07 -10.60
CA ILE A 125 -11.61 2.83 -9.56
C ILE A 125 -10.93 2.42 -8.27
N ARG A 126 -11.52 2.82 -7.15
CA ARG A 126 -11.07 2.46 -5.82
C ARG A 126 -12.15 1.69 -5.11
N TYR A 127 -11.85 0.44 -4.76
CA TYR A 127 -12.68 -0.38 -3.89
C TYR A 127 -12.38 -0.01 -2.44
N ILE A 128 -13.41 0.02 -1.62
CA ILE A 128 -13.34 0.31 -0.19
C ILE A 128 -13.95 -0.86 0.55
N LYS A 129 -13.19 -1.50 1.43
CA LYS A 129 -13.64 -2.58 2.29
C LYS A 129 -13.37 -2.24 3.74
N LYS A 130 -14.43 -2.24 4.56
CA LYS A 130 -14.35 -2.01 6.00
C LYS A 130 -14.22 -3.34 6.73
N TYR A 131 -13.29 -3.39 7.65
CA TYR A 131 -13.15 -4.46 8.64
C TYR A 131 -13.40 -3.87 10.03
N SER A 132 -13.35 -4.70 11.08
CA SER A 132 -13.58 -4.25 12.46
C SER A 132 -12.55 -3.23 12.96
N ASP A 133 -11.31 -3.34 12.50
CA ASP A 133 -10.14 -2.59 12.97
C ASP A 133 -9.55 -1.65 11.92
N ASN A 134 -9.87 -1.86 10.64
CA ASN A 134 -9.29 -1.09 9.55
C ASN A 134 -10.24 -0.95 8.34
N VAL A 135 -9.87 -0.03 7.45
CA VAL A 135 -10.45 0.10 6.11
C VAL A 135 -9.36 -0.19 5.10
N SER A 136 -9.61 -1.15 4.21
CA SER A 136 -8.72 -1.49 3.09
C SER A 136 -9.20 -0.81 1.81
N TYR A 137 -8.25 -0.32 1.03
CA TYR A 137 -8.46 0.32 -0.26
C TYR A 137 -7.68 -0.44 -1.34
N VAL A 138 -8.34 -0.80 -2.43
CA VAL A 138 -7.73 -1.43 -3.61
C VAL A 138 -8.02 -0.55 -4.82
N VAL A 139 -7.01 -0.26 -5.62
CA VAL A 139 -7.14 0.54 -6.85
C VAL A 139 -6.91 -0.32 -8.07
N GLU A 140 -7.86 -0.27 -8.99
CA GLU A 140 -7.74 -0.84 -10.32
C GLU A 140 -7.75 0.22 -11.40
N VAL A 141 -7.04 -0.06 -12.49
CA VAL A 141 -7.09 0.68 -13.74
C VAL A 141 -8.02 -0.03 -14.72
N ILE A 142 -8.89 0.75 -15.34
CA ILE A 142 -9.70 0.38 -16.49
C ILE A 142 -8.96 0.92 -17.73
N PRO A 143 -8.24 0.09 -18.49
CA PRO A 143 -7.48 0.57 -19.65
C PRO A 143 -8.38 1.23 -20.68
N THR A 144 -7.85 2.28 -21.34
CA THR A 144 -8.56 2.99 -22.42
C THR A 144 -8.57 2.21 -23.73
N ALA A 145 -7.57 1.36 -23.94
CA ALA A 145 -7.55 0.43 -25.08
C ALA A 145 -8.64 -0.64 -24.92
N ASN A 146 -9.04 -1.26 -26.04
CA ASN A 146 -9.99 -2.40 -26.07
C ASN A 146 -9.39 -3.62 -25.34
N ASP A 147 -9.19 -3.51 -24.05
CA ASP A 147 -8.65 -4.56 -23.19
C ASP A 147 -9.81 -5.28 -22.48
N THR A 148 -9.69 -6.59 -22.37
CA THR A 148 -10.66 -7.45 -21.66
C THR A 148 -10.37 -7.53 -20.16
N THR A 149 -9.47 -6.67 -19.66
CA THR A 149 -8.95 -6.79 -18.30
C THR A 149 -9.01 -5.47 -17.52
N LEU A 150 -9.10 -5.59 -16.20
CA LEU A 150 -8.80 -4.54 -15.23
C LEU A 150 -7.53 -4.93 -14.47
N TYR A 151 -6.67 -3.96 -14.18
CA TYR A 151 -5.39 -4.21 -13.51
C TYR A 151 -5.36 -3.61 -12.12
N VAL A 152 -5.20 -4.47 -11.10
CA VAL A 152 -4.93 -4.01 -9.73
C VAL A 152 -3.54 -3.39 -9.68
N LYS A 153 -3.45 -2.14 -9.24
CA LYS A 153 -2.19 -1.38 -9.19
C LYS A 153 -1.64 -1.21 -7.79
N THR A 154 -2.48 -1.00 -6.81
CA THR A 154 -2.03 -0.77 -5.43
C THR A 154 -3.14 -1.07 -4.42
N MET A 155 -2.72 -1.30 -3.18
CA MET A 155 -3.61 -1.30 -2.01
C MET A 155 -2.92 -0.63 -0.82
N TRP A 156 -3.73 -0.12 0.10
CA TRP A 156 -3.27 0.35 1.42
C TRP A 156 -4.38 0.18 2.45
N LYS A 157 -4.03 0.33 3.73
CA LYS A 157 -4.97 0.23 4.85
C LYS A 157 -4.90 1.45 5.75
N LYS A 158 -6.03 1.84 6.35
CA LYS A 158 -6.10 2.85 7.41
C LYS A 158 -6.77 2.27 8.65
N ALA A 159 -6.30 2.65 9.84
CA ALA A 159 -6.98 2.33 11.08
C ALA A 159 -8.33 3.07 11.15
N ILE A 160 -9.32 2.45 11.78
CA ILE A 160 -10.57 3.13 12.12
C ILE A 160 -10.36 3.89 13.43
N ASN A 161 -9.99 5.15 13.34
CA ASN A 161 -9.63 5.98 14.49
C ASN A 161 -10.82 6.67 15.16
N ASN A 162 -12.07 6.32 14.90
CA ASN A 162 -13.26 6.72 15.68
C ASN A 162 -14.56 6.47 14.89
N LYS A 163 -15.65 6.28 15.63
CA LYS A 163 -17.00 6.07 15.11
C LYS A 163 -17.52 7.15 14.12
N LYS A 164 -16.91 8.34 14.06
CA LYS A 164 -17.31 9.44 13.17
C LYS A 164 -16.82 9.29 11.71
N GLU A 165 -15.63 8.72 11.47
CA GLU A 165 -15.12 8.55 10.10
C GLU A 165 -15.79 7.40 9.35
N ALA A 166 -16.24 6.37 10.05
CA ALA A 166 -16.94 5.24 9.43
C ALA A 166 -18.26 5.66 8.75
N VAL A 167 -18.91 6.71 9.24
CA VAL A 167 -20.18 7.25 8.68
C VAL A 167 -19.92 8.22 7.53
N ALA A 168 -18.84 9.00 7.57
CA ALA A 168 -18.52 9.99 6.53
C ALA A 168 -18.17 9.36 5.17
N LEU A 169 -17.57 8.15 5.18
CA LEU A 169 -17.18 7.44 3.96
C LEU A 169 -18.35 6.81 3.19
N THR A 170 -19.55 6.75 3.78
CA THR A 170 -20.75 6.25 3.11
C THR A 170 -21.52 7.34 2.34
N ASN A 171 -21.31 8.62 2.65
CA ASN A 171 -22.12 9.73 2.15
C ASN A 171 -21.45 10.63 1.12
N SER A 172 -20.22 10.35 0.67
CA SER A 172 -19.55 11.19 -0.34
C SER A 172 -19.97 10.84 -1.78
N ASN A 173 -21.23 11.08 -2.09
CA ASN A 173 -21.72 11.22 -3.47
C ASN A 173 -21.79 12.69 -3.90
N ASN A 174 -21.02 13.61 -3.32
CA ASN A 174 -20.99 15.00 -3.71
C ASN A 174 -19.59 15.43 -4.16
N THR A 175 -19.56 15.90 -5.38
CA THR A 175 -18.53 16.57 -6.17
C THR A 175 -17.76 17.64 -5.39
N PRO A 176 -16.43 17.71 -5.46
CA PRO A 176 -15.73 18.93 -5.10
C PRO A 176 -15.77 19.92 -6.25
N SER A 177 -16.50 20.99 -6.03
CA SER A 177 -16.42 22.21 -6.84
C SER A 177 -15.05 22.85 -6.65
N SER A 178 -14.44 23.20 -7.76
CA SER A 178 -13.24 24.00 -7.87
C SER A 178 -13.50 25.45 -7.47
N THR A 179 -12.64 26.05 -6.63
CA THR A 179 -12.40 27.50 -6.69
C THR A 179 -10.99 27.82 -6.17
N SER A 180 -10.21 28.23 -7.11
CA SER A 180 -9.25 29.34 -7.27
C SER A 180 -8.60 29.98 -6.05
N LYS A 181 -7.29 30.06 -6.21
CA LYS A 181 -6.28 31.03 -5.75
C LYS A 181 -6.78 32.30 -5.05
N THR A 182 -6.14 32.60 -3.94
CA THR A 182 -5.69 33.97 -3.65
C THR A 182 -4.37 33.94 -2.85
N ARG A 183 -3.42 34.72 -3.37
CA ARG A 183 -2.14 35.08 -2.78
C ARG A 183 -2.39 36.08 -1.64
N GLY A 184 -1.63 35.99 -0.59
CA GLY A 184 -1.51 37.05 0.42
C GLY A 184 -0.21 36.88 1.20
N ASN A 185 0.76 37.74 0.93
CA ASN A 185 2.01 37.94 1.65
C ASN A 185 1.77 38.64 2.98
N LEU A 186 2.72 38.42 3.87
CA LEU A 186 3.43 39.35 4.75
C LEU A 186 3.49 38.91 6.22
N ALA A 187 4.66 38.73 6.58
CA ALA A 187 5.62 39.43 7.44
C ALA A 187 5.72 38.94 8.90
N SER A 188 6.93 38.56 9.17
CA SER A 188 7.80 38.78 10.35
C SER A 188 7.18 39.27 11.65
N SER A 189 7.53 38.59 12.72
CA SER A 189 8.35 39.25 13.76
C SER A 189 8.77 38.29 14.87
N ASN A 190 10.00 38.46 15.30
CA ASN A 190 10.73 37.85 16.40
C ASN A 190 10.04 38.02 17.75
N SER A 191 10.25 37.07 18.66
CA SER A 191 11.01 37.44 19.88
C SER A 191 11.26 36.24 20.79
N ILE A 192 12.44 36.28 21.31
CA ILE A 192 13.14 35.51 22.31
C ILE A 192 12.44 35.61 23.68
N ALA A 193 12.37 34.50 24.42
CA ALA A 193 12.54 34.53 25.87
C ALA A 193 13.05 33.16 26.37
N GLN A 194 14.29 33.19 26.84
CA GLN A 194 14.87 32.20 27.75
C GLN A 194 14.17 32.28 29.10
N ASN A 195 14.00 31.15 29.77
CA ASN A 195 14.28 31.09 31.22
C ASN A 195 14.59 29.66 31.67
N ASN A 196 15.77 29.56 32.27
CA ASN A 196 16.26 28.46 33.08
C ASN A 196 15.40 28.31 34.34
N THR A 197 15.24 27.08 34.81
CA THR A 197 15.59 26.74 36.22
C THR A 197 15.69 25.23 36.42
N ASN A 198 16.75 24.87 37.13
CA ASN A 198 17.15 23.59 37.70
C ASN A 198 16.07 22.87 38.52
N VAL A 199 16.07 21.49 38.60
CA VAL A 199 16.70 20.76 39.71
C VAL A 199 16.25 19.30 39.81
N LYS A 200 17.24 18.42 39.95
CA LYS A 200 17.35 17.15 40.66
C LYS A 200 16.84 15.82 40.09
N ASP A 201 17.86 15.05 39.79
CA ASP A 201 18.13 13.62 40.15
C ASP A 201 16.95 12.66 40.32
N ASN A 202 16.93 11.69 39.42
CA ASN A 202 16.85 10.32 39.85
C ASN A 202 17.57 9.42 38.84
N SER A 203 18.61 8.76 39.37
CA SER A 203 19.44 7.78 38.71
C SER A 203 18.62 6.59 38.17
N VAL A 204 18.53 6.47 36.85
CA VAL A 204 18.27 5.20 36.18
C VAL A 204 19.35 5.04 35.12
N ARG A 205 20.19 4.08 35.37
CA ARG A 205 21.14 3.35 34.54
C ARG A 205 21.18 3.82 33.08
N ALA A 206 22.15 4.68 32.81
CA ALA A 206 22.48 5.11 31.45
C ALA A 206 22.97 3.87 30.66
N GLU A 207 22.15 3.39 29.75
CA GLU A 207 22.66 2.61 28.63
C GLU A 207 23.60 3.53 27.85
N LYS A 208 24.82 3.07 27.72
CA LYS A 208 25.90 3.69 26.96
C LYS A 208 25.43 3.84 25.50
N ILE A 209 24.88 4.99 25.14
CA ILE A 209 24.69 5.34 23.74
C ILE A 209 26.09 5.55 23.18
N SER A 210 26.57 4.57 22.43
CA SER A 210 27.83 4.63 21.70
C SER A 210 27.74 5.73 20.65
N THR A 211 28.54 6.79 20.83
CA THR A 211 28.54 8.02 20.03
C THR A 211 29.50 7.96 18.86
N THR A 212 29.71 6.83 18.19
CA THR A 212 30.71 6.78 17.11
C THR A 212 30.36 5.86 15.97
N ASN A 213 29.36 6.26 15.18
CA ASN A 213 29.14 5.62 13.88
C ASN A 213 29.63 6.49 12.74
N LYS A 214 30.86 6.97 12.82
CA LYS A 214 31.46 7.78 11.75
C LYS A 214 31.94 6.99 10.55
N TYR A 215 32.17 5.69 10.73
CA TYR A 215 32.80 4.83 9.73
C TYR A 215 31.98 3.55 9.51
N ASP A 216 32.08 2.99 8.30
CA ASP A 216 31.66 1.62 8.03
C ASP A 216 32.80 0.62 8.37
N ASN A 217 32.52 -0.69 8.23
CA ASN A 217 33.49 -1.74 8.50
C ASN A 217 34.69 -1.76 7.53
N GLN A 218 34.67 -0.93 6.47
CA GLN A 218 35.77 -0.74 5.53
C GLN A 218 36.55 0.56 5.80
N GLY A 219 36.23 1.27 6.88
CA GLY A 219 36.89 2.51 7.26
C GLY A 219 36.45 3.74 6.45
N ARG A 220 35.37 3.66 5.66
CA ARG A 220 34.86 4.79 4.90
C ARG A 220 34.03 5.70 5.81
N THR A 221 34.26 7.01 5.69
CA THR A 221 33.52 8.00 6.48
C THR A 221 32.06 8.09 6.01
N LEU A 222 31.15 7.96 6.95
CA LEU A 222 29.71 8.14 6.70
C LEU A 222 29.35 9.62 6.79
N THR A 223 28.54 10.10 5.86
CA THR A 223 27.96 11.45 5.93
C THR A 223 27.00 11.55 7.13
N LYS A 224 26.74 12.76 7.62
CA LYS A 224 25.79 13.00 8.73
C LYS A 224 24.39 12.39 8.44
N GLN A 225 23.95 12.47 7.19
CA GLN A 225 22.68 11.92 6.73
C GLN A 225 22.67 10.39 6.76
N GLN A 226 23.78 9.74 6.38
CA GLN A 226 23.94 8.28 6.47
C GLN A 226 24.02 7.83 7.93
N GLN A 227 24.72 8.56 8.79
CA GLN A 227 24.81 8.26 10.22
C GLN A 227 23.42 8.29 10.88
N GLU A 228 22.60 9.29 10.59
CA GLU A 228 21.24 9.39 11.12
C GLU A 228 20.32 8.30 10.54
N TYR A 229 20.41 8.03 9.24
CA TYR A 229 19.63 6.99 8.58
C TYR A 229 19.90 5.57 9.13
N PHE A 230 21.17 5.26 9.43
CA PHE A 230 21.58 3.95 9.93
C PHE A 230 21.71 3.87 11.45
N LYS A 231 21.29 4.87 12.19
CA LYS A 231 21.44 4.97 13.64
C LYS A 231 20.87 3.76 14.40
N THR A 232 19.75 3.20 13.92
CA THR A 232 19.07 2.05 14.50
C THR A 232 19.39 0.72 13.81
N SER A 233 20.32 0.71 12.85
CA SER A 233 20.70 -0.51 12.14
C SER A 233 21.36 -1.50 13.09
N LYS A 234 20.90 -2.76 13.06
CA LYS A 234 21.48 -3.90 13.78
C LYS A 234 22.58 -4.63 12.98
N VAL A 235 22.79 -4.23 11.72
CA VAL A 235 23.78 -4.85 10.83
C VAL A 235 25.13 -4.17 11.06
N ARG A 236 25.87 -4.66 12.07
CA ARG A 236 27.13 -4.09 12.54
C ARG A 236 28.17 -5.18 12.76
N ASP A 237 29.45 -4.80 12.71
CA ASP A 237 30.55 -5.66 13.08
C ASP A 237 30.77 -5.68 14.62
N GLU A 238 31.73 -6.46 15.08
CA GLU A 238 32.09 -6.59 16.50
C GLU A 238 32.57 -5.28 17.15
N LYS A 239 32.94 -4.28 16.32
CA LYS A 239 33.36 -2.93 16.73
C LYS A 239 32.26 -1.89 16.62
N ASP A 240 31.02 -2.34 16.39
CA ASP A 240 29.84 -1.49 16.19
C ASP A 240 29.87 -0.60 14.91
N ASN A 241 30.75 -0.90 13.93
CA ASN A 241 30.72 -0.24 12.65
C ASN A 241 29.64 -0.83 11.75
N LEU A 242 29.05 -0.02 10.87
CA LEU A 242 28.07 -0.52 9.88
C LEU A 242 28.72 -1.51 8.93
N LEU A 243 28.13 -2.70 8.80
CA LEU A 243 28.55 -3.69 7.82
C LEU A 243 28.13 -3.26 6.42
N THR A 244 29.10 -3.20 5.50
CA THR A 244 28.83 -3.03 4.09
C THR A 244 28.31 -4.34 3.51
N LEU A 245 27.03 -4.35 3.11
CA LEU A 245 26.44 -5.48 2.44
C LEU A 245 26.62 -5.33 0.92
N TYR A 246 27.24 -6.33 0.33
CA TYR A 246 27.38 -6.39 -1.13
C TYR A 246 26.13 -7.02 -1.73
N HIS A 247 25.51 -6.30 -2.64
CA HIS A 247 24.47 -6.87 -3.49
C HIS A 247 25.17 -7.59 -4.66
N GLY A 248 25.06 -8.92 -4.70
CA GLY A 248 25.54 -9.69 -5.84
C GLY A 248 24.71 -9.35 -7.08
N SER A 249 25.19 -8.47 -7.96
CA SER A 249 24.64 -8.30 -9.30
C SER A 249 25.65 -8.88 -10.29
N SER A 250 25.15 -9.65 -11.27
CA SER A 250 25.98 -10.16 -12.38
C SER A 250 26.35 -9.09 -13.41
N ASN A 251 25.88 -7.85 -13.25
CA ASN A 251 26.15 -6.74 -14.15
C ASN A 251 27.19 -5.82 -13.53
N GLN A 252 28.31 -5.61 -14.23
CA GLN A 252 29.24 -4.54 -13.93
C GLN A 252 28.55 -3.21 -14.27
N PHE A 253 28.51 -2.30 -13.29
CA PHE A 253 28.14 -0.91 -13.54
C PHE A 253 29.40 -0.20 -14.06
N THR A 254 29.39 0.21 -15.33
CA THR A 254 30.33 1.15 -15.94
C THR A 254 29.88 2.56 -15.68
#